data_48ad03a413aaa937b3d589eb5e56643b
#
_entry.id   48ad03a413aaa937b3d589eb5e56643b
#
_cell.length_a   1.000
_cell.length_b   1.000
_cell.length_c   1.000
_cell.angle_alpha   90.00
_cell.angle_beta   90.00
_cell.angle_gamma   90.00
#
_symmetry.space_group_name_H-M   'P 1'
#
loop_
_entity.id
_entity.type
_entity.pdbx_description
1 polymer ?
#
loop_
_entity_poly.entity_id
_entity_poly.type
_entity_poly.pdbx_seq_one_letter_code
_entity_poly.pdbx_strand_id
1 'polypeptide(L)'
;MPIRTPPSPLPLWRDLHDRLAPIPALQRVPQLVQRPEEIPRRIAPTGLVERFESGQIEPREFVRELSERLNLRTTYEDFCEIWSSIFLPETLVPEDLVQRLAVHYRLVLLSNTNAIHFEMVRANYPLLRHFHAFVLSHEVGAMKPSPVIYRKAIEEAKCQAEECFYTDDIPEYVEAGRKLGIDAVTFESAAQIERELRKRHLVW
;
A
#
# COMPACT_ATOMS: atom_id res chain seq x y z
N MET A 1 29.00 32.36 -3.97
CA MET A 1 28.51 31.12 -3.36
C MET A 1 27.40 30.61 -4.22
N PRO A 2 27.46 29.41 -4.81
CA PRO A 2 26.33 28.86 -5.56
C PRO A 2 25.25 28.47 -4.58
N ILE A 3 24.03 28.93 -4.83
CA ILE A 3 22.80 28.56 -4.14
C ILE A 3 22.63 27.05 -4.45
N ARG A 4 22.82 26.19 -3.44
CA ARG A 4 22.43 24.78 -3.55
C ARG A 4 20.92 24.74 -3.74
N THR A 5 20.48 24.28 -4.89
CA THR A 5 19.10 23.81 -5.10
C THR A 5 18.78 22.80 -3.99
N PRO A 6 17.62 22.89 -3.35
CA PRO A 6 17.20 21.88 -2.38
C PRO A 6 17.21 20.51 -3.08
N PRO A 7 17.60 19.44 -2.38
CA PRO A 7 17.57 18.08 -2.95
C PRO A 7 16.15 17.77 -3.42
N SER A 8 16.07 17.12 -4.57
CA SER A 8 14.82 16.66 -5.18
C SER A 8 14.00 15.79 -4.23
N PRO A 9 12.69 15.80 -4.37
CA PRO A 9 11.79 15.19 -3.40
C PRO A 9 11.91 13.66 -3.35
N LEU A 10 11.91 13.12 -2.14
CA LEU A 10 11.96 11.69 -1.85
C LEU A 10 10.56 11.07 -1.75
N PRO A 11 10.28 9.92 -2.36
CA PRO A 11 9.08 9.14 -2.09
C PRO A 11 9.23 8.30 -0.81
N LEU A 12 8.24 8.36 0.05
CA LEU A 12 8.14 7.56 1.28
C LEU A 12 6.97 6.57 1.13
N TRP A 13 7.22 5.27 1.39
CA TRP A 13 6.28 4.21 1.05
C TRP A 13 5.97 3.25 2.18
N ARG A 14 4.77 2.72 2.16
CA ARG A 14 4.41 1.54 2.95
C ARG A 14 3.30 0.73 2.31
N ASP A 15 3.42 -0.59 2.37
CA ASP A 15 2.31 -1.50 2.14
C ASP A 15 1.43 -1.60 3.39
N LEU A 16 0.13 -1.37 3.21
CA LEU A 16 -0.86 -1.42 4.28
C LEU A 16 -1.28 -2.86 4.61
N HIS A 17 -0.80 -3.84 3.84
CA HIS A 17 -1.35 -5.19 3.83
C HIS A 17 -0.77 -6.20 4.81
N ASP A 18 0.47 -6.05 5.29
CA ASP A 18 1.22 -7.20 5.80
C ASP A 18 1.37 -7.35 7.31
N ARG A 19 0.70 -6.53 8.11
CA ARG A 19 0.54 -6.88 9.53
C ARG A 19 -0.91 -7.19 9.85
N LEU A 20 -1.30 -8.40 9.49
CA LEU A 20 -2.51 -9.03 10.02
C LEU A 20 -2.28 -9.33 11.51
N ALA A 21 -2.49 -8.33 12.36
CA ALA A 21 -2.98 -8.63 13.71
C ALA A 21 -4.24 -9.49 13.57
N PRO A 22 -4.60 -10.35 14.54
CA PRO A 22 -5.81 -11.17 14.46
C PRO A 22 -6.99 -10.25 14.16
N ILE A 23 -7.45 -10.31 12.91
CA ILE A 23 -8.33 -9.34 12.27
C ILE A 23 -9.69 -9.39 12.95
N PRO A 24 -10.20 -8.29 13.57
CA PRO A 24 -11.59 -8.24 14.05
C PRO A 24 -12.61 -8.57 12.94
N ALA A 25 -12.25 -8.34 11.69
CA ALA A 25 -13.05 -8.66 10.50
C ALA A 25 -13.19 -10.15 10.23
N LEU A 26 -12.14 -10.93 10.44
CA LEU A 26 -12.28 -12.39 10.39
C LEU A 26 -13.24 -12.92 11.46
N GLN A 27 -13.51 -12.14 12.53
CA GLN A 27 -14.55 -12.47 13.50
C GLN A 27 -15.98 -12.22 12.97
N ARG A 28 -16.15 -11.33 11.97
CA ARG A 28 -17.43 -11.12 11.26
C ARG A 28 -17.62 -12.08 10.09
N VAL A 29 -16.53 -12.49 9.43
CA VAL A 29 -16.56 -13.48 8.35
C VAL A 29 -17.15 -14.83 8.78
N PRO A 30 -16.93 -15.37 10.01
CA PRO A 30 -17.58 -16.60 10.47
C PRO A 30 -19.12 -16.55 10.49
N GLN A 31 -19.70 -15.35 10.59
CA GLN A 31 -21.16 -15.20 10.53
C GLN A 31 -21.68 -15.30 9.08
N LEU A 32 -20.81 -15.10 8.09
CA LEU A 32 -21.14 -15.15 6.67
C LEU A 32 -20.63 -16.42 5.98
N VAL A 33 -19.61 -17.06 6.52
CA VAL A 33 -18.99 -18.26 5.95
C VAL A 33 -19.08 -19.40 6.94
N GLN A 34 -19.65 -20.52 6.53
CA GLN A 34 -19.79 -21.69 7.40
C GLN A 34 -18.45 -22.28 7.88
N ARG A 35 -17.35 -22.05 7.14
CA ARG A 35 -16.01 -22.57 7.45
C ARG A 35 -14.93 -21.55 7.08
N PRO A 36 -14.70 -20.54 7.91
CA PRO A 36 -13.72 -19.48 7.60
C PRO A 36 -12.29 -19.99 7.42
N GLU A 37 -11.93 -21.08 8.08
CA GLU A 37 -10.61 -21.72 7.95
C GLU A 37 -10.34 -22.31 6.56
N GLU A 38 -11.38 -22.54 5.77
CA GLU A 38 -11.26 -23.05 4.39
C GLU A 38 -11.06 -21.91 3.36
N ILE A 39 -11.32 -20.65 3.73
CA ILE A 39 -11.26 -19.50 2.80
C ILE A 39 -9.93 -19.44 2.05
N PRO A 40 -8.74 -19.47 2.72
CA PRO A 40 -7.47 -19.39 2.01
C PRO A 40 -7.28 -20.53 0.99
N ARG A 41 -7.67 -21.75 1.36
CA ARG A 41 -7.55 -22.93 0.48
C ARG A 41 -8.49 -22.88 -0.72
N ARG A 42 -9.64 -22.22 -0.57
CA ARG A 42 -10.65 -22.12 -1.64
C ARG A 42 -10.36 -20.96 -2.60
N ILE A 43 -9.68 -19.93 -2.15
CA ILE A 43 -9.47 -18.69 -2.92
C ILE A 43 -8.08 -18.63 -3.52
N ALA A 44 -7.01 -18.95 -2.76
CA ALA A 44 -5.64 -18.82 -3.24
C ALA A 44 -5.37 -19.50 -4.61
N PRO A 45 -5.88 -20.73 -4.91
CA PRO A 45 -5.63 -21.37 -6.19
C PRO A 45 -6.31 -20.68 -7.39
N THR A 46 -7.22 -19.72 -7.13
CA THR A 46 -8.01 -19.09 -8.20
C THR A 46 -7.31 -17.90 -8.84
N GLY A 47 -6.29 -17.33 -8.19
CA GLY A 47 -5.67 -16.07 -8.58
C GLY A 47 -6.63 -14.87 -8.56
N LEU A 48 -7.82 -15.01 -7.93
CA LEU A 48 -8.87 -13.99 -7.98
C LEU A 48 -8.44 -12.70 -7.29
N VAL A 49 -7.77 -12.80 -6.14
CA VAL A 49 -7.27 -11.63 -5.40
C VAL A 49 -6.17 -10.92 -6.20
N GLU A 50 -5.22 -11.68 -6.75
CA GLU A 50 -4.15 -11.14 -7.59
C GLU A 50 -4.68 -10.43 -8.84
N ARG A 51 -5.70 -11.00 -9.49
CA ARG A 51 -6.38 -10.37 -10.63
C ARG A 51 -7.07 -9.06 -10.22
N PHE A 52 -7.64 -9.01 -9.04
CA PHE A 52 -8.31 -7.82 -8.52
C PHE A 52 -7.29 -6.76 -8.11
N GLU A 53 -6.21 -7.12 -7.42
CA GLU A 53 -5.14 -6.21 -7.01
C GLU A 53 -4.28 -5.72 -8.19
N SER A 54 -4.28 -6.45 -9.31
CA SER A 54 -3.67 -6.00 -10.56
C SER A 54 -4.63 -5.34 -11.54
N GLY A 55 -5.87 -5.01 -11.11
CA GLY A 55 -6.85 -4.29 -11.91
C GLY A 55 -7.41 -5.07 -13.11
N GLN A 56 -7.27 -6.40 -13.14
CA GLN A 56 -7.73 -7.25 -14.24
C GLN A 56 -9.23 -7.56 -14.16
N ILE A 57 -9.86 -7.32 -13.02
CA ILE A 57 -11.30 -7.48 -12.80
C ILE A 57 -11.87 -6.30 -12.03
N GLU A 58 -13.10 -5.95 -12.36
CA GLU A 58 -13.82 -4.87 -11.71
C GLU A 58 -14.30 -5.23 -10.30
N PRO A 59 -14.45 -4.26 -9.38
CA PRO A 59 -14.85 -4.51 -8.00
C PRO A 59 -16.13 -5.33 -7.88
N ARG A 60 -17.18 -5.03 -8.66
CA ARG A 60 -18.45 -5.76 -8.61
C ARG A 60 -18.32 -7.20 -9.11
N GLU A 61 -17.48 -7.43 -10.10
CA GLU A 61 -17.18 -8.77 -10.59
C GLU A 61 -16.41 -9.59 -9.56
N PHE A 62 -15.39 -8.99 -8.93
CA PHE A 62 -14.65 -9.60 -7.83
C PHE A 62 -15.59 -10.04 -6.70
N VAL A 63 -16.47 -9.13 -6.24
CA VAL A 63 -17.43 -9.41 -5.17
C VAL A 63 -18.38 -10.54 -5.56
N ARG A 64 -18.89 -10.54 -6.81
CA ARG A 64 -19.76 -11.59 -7.33
C ARG A 64 -19.05 -12.96 -7.34
N GLU A 65 -17.86 -13.04 -7.96
CA GLU A 65 -17.13 -14.29 -8.07
C GLU A 65 -16.72 -14.83 -6.70
N LEU A 66 -16.26 -13.96 -5.79
CA LEU A 66 -15.86 -14.37 -4.45
C LEU A 66 -17.07 -14.84 -3.63
N SER A 67 -18.19 -14.14 -3.70
CA SER A 67 -19.42 -14.49 -3.01
C SER A 67 -19.98 -15.86 -3.49
N GLU A 68 -19.98 -16.10 -4.80
CA GLU A 68 -20.38 -17.39 -5.37
C GLU A 68 -19.49 -18.54 -4.86
N ARG A 69 -18.16 -18.35 -4.87
CA ARG A 69 -17.19 -19.38 -4.43
C ARG A 69 -17.29 -19.70 -2.96
N LEU A 70 -17.59 -18.71 -2.14
CA LEU A 70 -17.70 -18.85 -0.68
C LEU A 70 -19.14 -19.11 -0.23
N ASN A 71 -20.12 -19.10 -1.17
CA ASN A 71 -21.55 -19.20 -0.90
C ASN A 71 -22.01 -18.11 0.09
N LEU A 72 -21.53 -16.87 -0.11
CA LEU A 72 -21.91 -15.72 0.71
C LEU A 72 -23.26 -15.17 0.26
N ARG A 73 -24.09 -14.81 1.25
CA ARG A 73 -25.32 -14.05 1.03
C ARG A 73 -25.12 -12.65 1.63
N THR A 74 -24.60 -11.73 0.82
CA THR A 74 -24.27 -10.38 1.26
C THR A 74 -24.59 -9.37 0.14
N THR A 75 -24.83 -8.13 0.51
CA THR A 75 -24.89 -7.02 -0.46
C THR A 75 -23.47 -6.63 -0.85
N TYR A 76 -23.33 -5.84 -1.91
CA TYR A 76 -22.03 -5.30 -2.33
C TYR A 76 -21.43 -4.40 -1.24
N GLU A 77 -22.26 -3.57 -0.63
CA GLU A 77 -21.88 -2.61 0.41
C GLU A 77 -21.41 -3.33 1.68
N ASP A 78 -22.16 -4.31 2.17
CA ASP A 78 -21.76 -5.13 3.33
C ASP A 78 -20.47 -5.90 3.05
N PHE A 79 -20.33 -6.43 1.83
CA PHE A 79 -19.08 -7.10 1.42
C PHE A 79 -17.89 -6.14 1.48
N CYS A 80 -18.01 -4.94 0.91
CA CYS A 80 -16.94 -3.94 0.93
C CYS A 80 -16.54 -3.53 2.34
N GLU A 81 -17.51 -3.36 3.25
CA GLU A 81 -17.24 -3.08 4.66
C GLU A 81 -16.44 -4.21 5.31
N ILE A 82 -16.89 -5.46 5.11
CA ILE A 82 -16.21 -6.64 5.66
C ILE A 82 -14.82 -6.81 5.06
N TRP A 83 -14.69 -6.70 3.73
CA TRP A 83 -13.42 -6.82 3.02
C TRP A 83 -12.41 -5.79 3.47
N SER A 84 -12.87 -4.56 3.76
CA SER A 84 -12.03 -3.46 4.22
C SER A 84 -11.76 -3.45 5.74
N SER A 85 -12.44 -4.28 6.52
CA SER A 85 -12.32 -4.31 7.97
C SER A 85 -10.99 -4.92 8.48
N ILE A 86 -10.12 -5.34 7.57
CA ILE A 86 -8.73 -5.75 7.87
C ILE A 86 -7.85 -4.57 8.31
N PHE A 87 -8.22 -3.34 8.00
CA PHE A 87 -7.43 -2.17 8.33
C PHE A 87 -7.71 -1.69 9.76
N LEU A 88 -6.64 -1.42 10.50
CA LEU A 88 -6.73 -0.86 11.85
C LEU A 88 -6.85 0.66 11.79
N PRO A 89 -7.57 1.30 12.75
CA PRO A 89 -7.71 2.75 12.76
C PRO A 89 -6.39 3.49 12.99
N GLU A 90 -5.45 2.90 13.72
CA GLU A 90 -4.16 3.51 13.99
C GLU A 90 -3.18 3.25 12.85
N THR A 91 -2.45 4.30 12.47
CA THR A 91 -1.36 4.20 11.51
C THR A 91 -0.02 3.95 12.21
N LEU A 92 0.84 3.13 11.60
CA LEU A 92 2.18 2.85 12.16
C LEU A 92 3.16 4.01 11.93
N VAL A 93 2.87 4.87 10.98
CA VAL A 93 3.60 6.12 10.74
C VAL A 93 2.73 7.27 11.23
N PRO A 94 3.21 8.09 12.17
CA PRO A 94 2.48 9.26 12.65
C PRO A 94 2.18 10.25 11.52
N GLU A 95 0.97 10.80 11.50
CA GLU A 95 0.55 11.77 10.48
C GLU A 95 1.45 13.03 10.48
N ASP A 96 1.88 13.49 11.66
CA ASP A 96 2.74 14.67 11.79
C ASP A 96 4.11 14.47 11.13
N LEU A 97 4.67 13.26 11.14
CA LEU A 97 5.90 12.95 10.42
C LEU A 97 5.69 13.08 8.90
N VAL A 98 4.60 12.49 8.39
CA VAL A 98 4.26 12.57 6.96
C VAL A 98 4.01 14.01 6.55
N GLN A 99 3.29 14.78 7.36
CA GLN A 99 3.02 16.20 7.11
C GLN A 99 4.31 17.03 7.04
N ARG A 100 5.23 16.84 7.98
CA ARG A 100 6.52 17.55 7.97
C ARG A 100 7.36 17.20 6.75
N LEU A 101 7.41 15.92 6.38
CA LEU A 101 8.11 15.49 5.17
C LEU A 101 7.50 16.08 3.90
N ALA A 102 6.18 16.19 3.83
CA ALA A 102 5.47 16.73 2.67
C ALA A 102 5.78 18.22 2.39
N VAL A 103 6.26 18.97 3.40
CA VAL A 103 6.70 20.36 3.23
C VAL A 103 7.99 20.46 2.40
N HIS A 104 8.86 19.45 2.51
CA HIS A 104 10.20 19.47 1.92
C HIS A 104 10.36 18.52 0.74
N TYR A 105 9.54 17.48 0.67
CA TYR A 105 9.69 16.39 -0.29
C TYR A 105 8.37 16.06 -0.99
N ARG A 106 8.50 15.59 -2.22
CA ARG A 106 7.37 15.03 -2.94
C ARG A 106 7.10 13.61 -2.44
N LEU A 107 5.99 13.41 -1.78
CA LEU A 107 5.58 12.10 -1.27
C LEU A 107 4.70 11.39 -2.30
N VAL A 108 5.05 10.16 -2.60
CA VAL A 108 4.29 9.28 -3.51
C VAL A 108 3.92 8.01 -2.76
N LEU A 109 2.68 7.56 -2.72
CA LEU A 109 2.27 6.28 -2.15
C LEU A 109 2.38 5.16 -3.20
N LEU A 110 3.17 4.11 -2.94
CA LEU A 110 3.29 2.91 -3.79
C LEU A 110 2.65 1.71 -3.08
N SER A 111 1.55 1.21 -3.57
CA SER A 111 0.79 0.18 -2.86
C SER A 111 0.32 -0.95 -3.76
N ASN A 112 0.54 -2.20 -3.31
CA ASN A 112 -0.22 -3.33 -3.78
C ASN A 112 -1.58 -3.26 -3.07
N THR A 113 -2.63 -2.95 -3.80
CA THR A 113 -3.96 -2.73 -3.26
C THR A 113 -5.02 -2.89 -4.33
N ASN A 114 -6.28 -2.85 -3.94
CA ASN A 114 -7.41 -2.91 -4.84
C ASN A 114 -8.35 -1.70 -4.63
N ALA A 115 -9.26 -1.50 -5.58
CA ALA A 115 -10.14 -0.34 -5.59
C ALA A 115 -11.00 -0.23 -4.32
N ILE A 116 -11.54 -1.35 -3.80
CA ILE A 116 -12.38 -1.36 -2.59
C ILE A 116 -11.57 -0.92 -1.37
N HIS A 117 -10.40 -1.49 -1.18
CA HIS A 117 -9.51 -1.14 -0.06
C HIS A 117 -9.05 0.32 -0.15
N PHE A 118 -8.61 0.75 -1.34
CA PHE A 118 -8.08 2.10 -1.47
C PHE A 118 -9.13 3.17 -1.29
N GLU A 119 -10.36 2.96 -1.75
CA GLU A 119 -11.48 3.87 -1.51
C GLU A 119 -11.74 4.06 -0.01
N MET A 120 -11.79 2.96 0.75
CA MET A 120 -11.96 2.98 2.20
C MET A 120 -10.77 3.68 2.89
N VAL A 121 -9.54 3.33 2.53
CA VAL A 121 -8.33 3.92 3.10
C VAL A 121 -8.27 5.41 2.83
N ARG A 122 -8.59 5.85 1.62
CA ARG A 122 -8.62 7.27 1.24
C ARG A 122 -9.66 8.07 2.03
N ALA A 123 -10.81 7.45 2.33
CA ALA A 123 -11.87 8.10 3.09
C ALA A 123 -11.56 8.21 4.61
N ASN A 124 -10.81 7.26 5.18
CA ASN A 124 -10.69 7.11 6.63
C ASN A 124 -9.30 7.45 7.19
N TYR A 125 -8.27 7.58 6.35
CA TYR A 125 -6.91 7.86 6.80
C TYR A 125 -6.43 9.26 6.38
N PRO A 126 -6.55 10.28 7.25
CA PRO A 126 -6.22 11.66 6.93
C PRO A 126 -4.78 11.87 6.46
N LEU A 127 -3.84 11.02 6.89
CA LEU A 127 -2.43 11.13 6.48
C LEU A 127 -2.26 11.08 4.94
N LEU A 128 -3.19 10.45 4.21
CA LEU A 128 -3.10 10.37 2.74
C LEU A 128 -3.21 11.73 2.05
N ARG A 129 -3.80 12.72 2.70
CA ARG A 129 -3.89 14.11 2.16
C ARG A 129 -2.53 14.77 1.95
N HIS A 130 -1.48 14.26 2.61
CA HIS A 130 -0.13 14.78 2.51
C HIS A 130 0.67 14.17 1.35
N PHE A 131 0.15 13.12 0.71
CA PHE A 131 0.79 12.53 -0.46
C PHE A 131 0.45 13.32 -1.73
N HIS A 132 1.44 13.45 -2.60
CA HIS A 132 1.34 14.22 -3.84
C HIS A 132 0.93 13.36 -5.04
N ALA A 133 1.12 12.06 -4.94
CA ALA A 133 0.70 11.08 -5.95
C ALA A 133 0.47 9.70 -5.32
N PHE A 134 -0.32 8.89 -6.01
CA PHE A 134 -0.63 7.52 -5.66
C PHE A 134 -0.27 6.61 -6.83
N VAL A 135 0.46 5.54 -6.57
CA VAL A 135 0.81 4.51 -7.53
C VAL A 135 0.28 3.19 -7.00
N LEU A 136 -0.88 2.81 -7.48
CA LEU A 136 -1.68 1.72 -6.97
C LEU A 136 -1.65 0.56 -7.96
N SER A 137 -1.43 -0.66 -7.48
CA SER A 137 -1.25 -1.82 -8.35
C SER A 137 -2.43 -2.06 -9.29
N HIS A 138 -3.66 -1.87 -8.81
CA HIS A 138 -4.88 -2.05 -9.61
C HIS A 138 -5.08 -0.98 -10.69
N GLU A 139 -4.47 0.21 -10.54
CA GLU A 139 -4.49 1.26 -11.57
C GLU A 139 -3.34 1.11 -12.57
N VAL A 140 -2.17 0.65 -12.10
CA VAL A 140 -0.96 0.45 -12.93
C VAL A 140 -1.03 -0.85 -13.72
N GLY A 141 -1.82 -1.83 -13.28
CA GLY A 141 -1.85 -3.17 -13.88
C GLY A 141 -0.65 -4.03 -13.51
N ALA A 142 0.11 -3.67 -12.47
CA ALA A 142 1.29 -4.38 -12.03
C ALA A 142 1.48 -4.23 -10.51
N MET A 143 1.89 -5.30 -9.86
CA MET A 143 2.13 -5.39 -8.41
C MET A 143 3.64 -5.38 -8.12
N LYS A 144 4.05 -4.93 -6.94
CA LYS A 144 5.38 -5.20 -6.39
C LYS A 144 5.54 -6.74 -6.25
N PRO A 145 6.68 -7.32 -6.59
CA PRO A 145 7.98 -6.71 -6.91
C PRO A 145 8.23 -6.43 -8.41
N SER A 146 7.20 -6.35 -9.26
CA SER A 146 7.37 -6.05 -10.69
C SER A 146 8.07 -4.69 -10.88
N PRO A 147 9.10 -4.59 -11.75
CA PRO A 147 9.78 -3.32 -12.02
C PRO A 147 8.86 -2.25 -12.65
N VAL A 148 7.72 -2.65 -13.20
CA VAL A 148 6.76 -1.74 -13.85
C VAL A 148 6.21 -0.74 -12.86
N ILE A 149 5.76 -1.20 -11.68
CA ILE A 149 5.15 -0.32 -10.67
C ILE A 149 6.17 0.64 -10.05
N TYR A 150 7.43 0.22 -9.87
CA TYR A 150 8.49 1.10 -9.36
C TYR A 150 8.87 2.18 -10.38
N ARG A 151 8.96 1.85 -11.68
CA ARG A 151 9.19 2.86 -12.72
C ARG A 151 8.09 3.91 -12.74
N LYS A 152 6.83 3.48 -12.56
CA LYS A 152 5.72 4.42 -12.43
C LYS A 152 5.86 5.30 -11.19
N ALA A 153 6.35 4.75 -10.08
CA ALA A 153 6.60 5.51 -8.86
C ALA A 153 7.73 6.55 -9.04
N ILE A 154 8.82 6.20 -9.71
CA ILE A 154 9.91 7.12 -10.05
C ILE A 154 9.40 8.25 -10.95
N GLU A 155 8.60 7.93 -11.97
CA GLU A 155 7.95 8.91 -12.83
C GLU A 155 7.10 9.92 -12.03
N GLU A 156 6.25 9.39 -11.13
CA GLU A 156 5.41 10.23 -10.27
C GLU A 156 6.21 11.00 -9.22
N ALA A 157 7.36 10.51 -8.81
CA ALA A 157 8.29 11.22 -7.93
C ALA A 157 8.93 12.43 -8.62
N LYS A 158 8.99 12.45 -9.95
CA LYS A 158 9.57 13.52 -10.80
C LYS A 158 11.05 13.77 -10.51
N CYS A 159 11.81 12.71 -10.24
CA CYS A 159 13.25 12.73 -9.99
C CYS A 159 13.89 11.44 -10.50
N GLN A 160 15.23 11.32 -10.39
CA GLN A 160 15.92 10.08 -10.75
C GLN A 160 15.79 9.04 -9.65
N ALA A 161 16.00 7.77 -9.98
CA ALA A 161 15.86 6.66 -9.02
C ALA A 161 16.79 6.85 -7.81
N GLU A 162 18.02 7.30 -8.03
CA GLU A 162 19.04 7.53 -7.01
C GLU A 162 18.70 8.68 -6.06
N GLU A 163 17.77 9.54 -6.45
CA GLU A 163 17.24 10.63 -5.63
C GLU A 163 16.01 10.22 -4.83
N CYS A 164 15.51 8.99 -5.05
CA CYS A 164 14.35 8.44 -4.34
C CYS A 164 14.79 7.71 -3.07
N PHE A 165 14.07 7.96 -1.96
CA PHE A 165 14.12 7.14 -0.77
C PHE A 165 12.84 6.31 -0.66
N TYR A 166 12.97 5.00 -0.47
CA TYR A 166 11.85 4.05 -0.39
C TYR A 166 11.89 3.23 0.88
N THR A 167 10.74 2.97 1.46
CA THR A 167 10.61 2.04 2.59
C THR A 167 9.35 1.17 2.46
N ASP A 168 9.49 -0.09 2.81
CA ASP A 168 8.47 -1.12 2.73
C ASP A 168 8.78 -2.20 3.78
N ASP A 169 7.80 -2.86 4.34
CA ASP A 169 8.01 -3.89 5.36
C ASP A 169 8.33 -5.27 4.75
N ILE A 170 8.13 -5.46 3.44
CA ILE A 170 8.50 -6.69 2.74
C ILE A 170 9.91 -6.55 2.14
N PRO A 171 10.91 -7.32 2.64
CA PRO A 171 12.29 -7.22 2.17
C PRO A 171 12.45 -7.46 0.67
N GLU A 172 11.64 -8.33 0.07
CA GLU A 172 11.64 -8.58 -1.37
C GLU A 172 11.29 -7.33 -2.18
N TYR A 173 10.33 -6.54 -1.70
CA TYR A 173 9.91 -5.30 -2.36
C TYR A 173 10.98 -4.21 -2.23
N VAL A 174 11.63 -4.13 -1.06
CA VAL A 174 12.79 -3.24 -0.86
C VAL A 174 13.92 -3.58 -1.82
N GLU A 175 14.24 -4.86 -1.96
CA GLU A 175 15.30 -5.32 -2.86
C GLU A 175 14.97 -5.06 -4.33
N ALA A 176 13.71 -5.20 -4.72
CA ALA A 176 13.27 -4.86 -6.07
C ALA A 176 13.45 -3.36 -6.38
N GLY A 177 13.17 -2.48 -5.41
CA GLY A 177 13.45 -1.05 -5.53
C GLY A 177 14.95 -0.75 -5.67
N ARG A 178 15.78 -1.39 -4.85
CA ARG A 178 17.26 -1.25 -4.91
C ARG A 178 17.83 -1.64 -6.27
N LYS A 179 17.33 -2.69 -6.89
CA LYS A 179 17.74 -3.12 -8.25
C LYS A 179 17.47 -2.08 -9.31
N LEU A 180 16.60 -1.12 -9.06
CA LEU A 180 16.30 -0.01 -9.94
C LEU A 180 17.06 1.29 -9.58
N GLY A 181 17.96 1.23 -8.58
CA GLY A 181 18.76 2.38 -8.15
C GLY A 181 18.14 3.20 -7.04
N ILE A 182 16.97 2.79 -6.50
CA ILE A 182 16.31 3.50 -5.40
C ILE A 182 17.06 3.25 -4.09
N ASP A 183 17.32 4.29 -3.31
CA ASP A 183 17.81 4.14 -1.92
C ASP A 183 16.68 3.63 -1.03
N ALA A 184 16.70 2.34 -0.71
CA ALA A 184 15.58 1.68 -0.06
C ALA A 184 16.00 0.95 1.23
N VAL A 185 15.12 1.01 2.24
CA VAL A 185 15.30 0.34 3.53
C VAL A 185 14.05 -0.43 3.93
N THR A 186 14.22 -1.55 4.61
CA THR A 186 13.08 -2.25 5.19
C THR A 186 12.50 -1.45 6.35
N PHE A 187 11.19 -1.31 6.37
CA PHE A 187 10.48 -0.62 7.43
C PHE A 187 10.41 -1.50 8.69
N GLU A 188 10.81 -0.93 9.82
CA GLU A 188 10.69 -1.58 11.12
C GLU A 188 9.79 -0.76 12.07
N SER A 189 9.93 0.57 12.03
CA SER A 189 9.16 1.50 12.84
C SER A 189 9.33 2.94 12.34
N ALA A 190 8.43 3.85 12.75
CA ALA A 190 8.57 5.28 12.46
C ALA A 190 9.91 5.85 13.02
N ALA A 191 10.30 5.44 14.21
CA ALA A 191 11.57 5.86 14.81
C ALA A 191 12.80 5.37 14.02
N GLN A 192 12.74 4.18 13.42
CA GLN A 192 13.80 3.70 12.52
C GLN A 192 13.86 4.58 11.27
N ILE A 193 12.71 4.90 10.64
CA ILE A 193 12.68 5.77 9.46
C ILE A 193 13.27 7.14 9.78
N GLU A 194 12.90 7.77 10.90
CA GLU A 194 13.52 9.04 11.30
C GLU A 194 15.04 8.95 11.43
N ARG A 195 15.58 7.86 11.99
CA ARG A 195 17.04 7.64 12.04
C ARG A 195 17.65 7.53 10.64
N GLU A 196 17.00 6.80 9.73
CA GLU A 196 17.45 6.65 8.35
C GLU A 196 17.43 7.97 7.58
N LEU A 197 16.42 8.80 7.79
CA LEU A 197 16.36 10.14 7.22
C LEU A 197 17.49 11.05 7.74
N ARG A 198 17.78 11.02 9.08
CA ARG A 198 18.90 11.77 9.67
C ARG A 198 20.26 11.35 9.13
N LYS A 199 20.50 10.03 8.94
CA LYS A 199 21.75 9.53 8.33
C LYS A 199 21.98 10.09 6.92
N ARG A 200 20.90 10.40 6.20
CA ARG A 200 20.91 10.99 4.86
C ARG A 200 20.91 12.50 4.86
N HIS A 201 21.04 13.11 6.05
CA HIS A 201 21.00 14.57 6.23
C HIS A 201 19.73 15.24 5.67
N LEU A 202 18.62 14.51 5.66
CA LEU A 202 17.33 15.03 5.27
C LEU A 202 16.73 15.85 6.40
N VAL A 203 16.05 16.92 6.05
CA VAL A 203 15.39 17.85 6.98
C VAL A 203 13.87 17.69 6.86
N TRP A 204 13.17 17.71 8.01
CA TRP A 204 11.72 17.66 8.06
C TRP A 204 11.14 18.33 9.32
#